data_5d27e93ae4c15df3c037ac0c13564a30
#
_entry.id   5d27e93ae4c15df3c037ac0c13564a30
#
_cell.length_a   1.000
_cell.length_b   1.000
_cell.length_c   1.000
_cell.angle_alpha   90.00
_cell.angle_beta   90.00
_cell.angle_gamma   90.00
#
_symmetry.space_group_name_H-M   'P 1'
#
loop_
_entity.id
_entity.type
_entity.pdbx_description
1 polymer ?
#
loop_
_entity_poly.entity_id
_entity_poly.type
_entity_poly.pdbx_seq_one_letter_code
_entity_poly.pdbx_strand_id
1 'polypeptide(L)'
;VHTNELGNSPTVLYVGVGGGLEALQFAYFSRRRGAVIAVEPVTAMREAAKRNLELASAENPWFNPDFVDIREGDAFNLPVADASVDVVAQNCLFNIFKPTDLDLALKEAFRVLKPQGRLVMSDPIATRPIPLHLQEDERLRAMCLSGALTYNEYIKHLVNAGFGQVEIRARRPYRLLDSQSYGLSEHLLLESLDSVAFKVGIPPDGACIFTGKTAIYSGDKSIFD
;
A
#
# COMPACT_ATOMS: atom_id res chain seq x y z
N VAL A 1 1.16 7.86 0.30
CA VAL A 1 0.85 7.90 -1.14
C VAL A 1 1.14 9.31 -1.66
N HIS A 2 1.95 9.45 -2.69
CA HIS A 2 2.30 10.75 -3.25
C HIS A 2 1.20 11.28 -4.17
N THR A 3 0.95 12.58 -4.12
CA THR A 3 -0.03 13.27 -4.97
C THR A 3 0.26 13.15 -6.48
N ASN A 4 1.52 12.88 -6.85
CA ASN A 4 1.92 12.60 -8.22
C ASN A 4 1.21 11.37 -8.84
N GLU A 5 0.68 10.48 -7.99
CA GLU A 5 -0.12 9.31 -8.44
C GLU A 5 -1.53 9.70 -8.88
N LEU A 6 -1.94 10.95 -8.67
CA LEU A 6 -3.29 11.46 -8.97
C LEU A 6 -3.35 12.29 -10.27
N GLY A 7 -2.29 12.27 -11.10
CA GLY A 7 -2.32 12.87 -12.42
C GLY A 7 -3.46 12.30 -13.28
N ASN A 8 -4.09 13.15 -14.11
CA ASN A 8 -5.21 12.78 -14.99
C ASN A 8 -6.51 12.32 -14.30
N SER A 9 -6.73 12.72 -13.03
CA SER A 9 -7.94 12.43 -12.25
C SER A 9 -8.32 10.94 -12.23
N PRO A 10 -7.46 10.04 -11.76
CA PRO A 10 -7.74 8.61 -11.73
C PRO A 10 -8.90 8.28 -10.80
N THR A 11 -9.53 7.12 -10.99
CA THR A 11 -10.38 6.52 -9.96
C THR A 11 -9.48 5.78 -8.97
N VAL A 12 -9.51 6.20 -7.72
CA VAL A 12 -8.70 5.65 -6.62
C VAL A 12 -9.55 4.77 -5.74
N LEU A 13 -9.12 3.54 -5.50
CA LEU A 13 -9.64 2.70 -4.42
C LEU A 13 -8.67 2.80 -3.24
N TYR A 14 -9.17 3.27 -2.09
CA TYR A 14 -8.41 3.29 -0.86
C TYR A 14 -8.91 2.21 0.11
N VAL A 15 -8.01 1.31 0.52
CA VAL A 15 -8.33 0.16 1.37
C VAL A 15 -7.83 0.42 2.79
N GLY A 16 -8.73 0.26 3.78
CA GLY A 16 -8.43 0.56 5.18
C GLY A 16 -8.52 2.07 5.47
N VAL A 17 -9.73 2.59 5.43
CA VAL A 17 -9.99 4.06 5.45
C VAL A 17 -9.66 4.72 6.77
N GLY A 18 -9.80 3.99 7.89
CA GLY A 18 -9.64 4.58 9.22
C GLY A 18 -10.51 5.82 9.39
N GLY A 19 -9.93 6.92 9.84
CA GLY A 19 -10.62 8.20 10.00
C GLY A 19 -10.86 9.01 8.72
N GLY A 20 -10.46 8.50 7.55
CA GLY A 20 -10.73 9.12 6.25
C GLY A 20 -9.73 10.19 5.79
N LEU A 21 -8.61 10.39 6.49
CA LEU A 21 -7.67 11.47 6.17
C LEU A 21 -7.09 11.34 4.75
N GLU A 22 -6.61 10.16 4.38
CA GLU A 22 -6.06 9.93 3.04
C GLU A 22 -7.14 9.98 1.96
N ALA A 23 -8.35 9.46 2.26
CA ALA A 23 -9.47 9.57 1.34
C ALA A 23 -9.84 11.04 1.07
N LEU A 24 -9.80 11.89 2.11
CA LEU A 24 -9.98 13.34 1.99
C LEU A 24 -8.89 13.97 1.11
N GLN A 25 -7.63 13.58 1.30
CA GLN A 25 -6.52 14.08 0.49
C GLN A 25 -6.68 13.69 -0.99
N PHE A 26 -7.05 12.45 -1.30
CA PHE A 26 -7.31 12.03 -2.68
C PHE A 26 -8.48 12.80 -3.29
N ALA A 27 -9.55 13.00 -2.54
CA ALA A 27 -10.70 13.77 -2.97
C ALA A 27 -10.34 15.24 -3.22
N TYR A 28 -9.49 15.84 -2.39
CA TYR A 28 -8.98 17.19 -2.57
C TYR A 28 -8.31 17.39 -3.94
N PHE A 29 -7.48 16.44 -4.35
CA PHE A 29 -6.77 16.52 -5.63
C PHE A 29 -7.64 16.11 -6.82
N SER A 30 -8.54 15.15 -6.65
CA SER A 30 -9.37 14.63 -7.74
C SER A 30 -10.55 15.55 -8.09
N ARG A 31 -11.18 16.18 -7.08
CA ARG A 31 -12.32 17.11 -7.19
C ARG A 31 -13.43 16.62 -8.11
N ARG A 32 -13.66 15.32 -8.15
CA ARG A 32 -14.63 14.67 -9.02
C ARG A 32 -15.48 13.69 -8.21
N ARG A 33 -16.79 13.72 -8.45
CA ARG A 33 -17.75 12.82 -7.80
C ARG A 33 -17.38 11.37 -8.05
N GLY A 34 -17.30 10.56 -6.98
CA GLY A 34 -16.94 9.14 -7.06
C GLY A 34 -15.51 8.87 -7.51
N ALA A 35 -14.62 9.89 -7.44
CA ALA A 35 -13.22 9.70 -7.79
C ALA A 35 -12.47 8.80 -6.78
N VAL A 36 -12.93 8.78 -5.54
CA VAL A 36 -12.35 7.96 -4.47
C VAL A 36 -13.39 6.96 -4.00
N ILE A 37 -13.06 5.67 -4.09
CA ILE A 37 -13.81 4.61 -3.43
C ILE A 37 -13.00 4.25 -2.18
N ALA A 38 -13.64 4.26 -1.02
CA ALA A 38 -13.00 4.02 0.27
C ALA A 38 -13.63 2.80 0.93
N VAL A 39 -12.85 1.72 1.15
CA VAL A 39 -13.36 0.45 1.69
C VAL A 39 -12.86 0.24 3.11
N GLU A 40 -13.80 -0.04 4.03
CA GLU A 40 -13.51 -0.22 5.46
C GLU A 40 -14.51 -1.21 6.09
N PRO A 41 -14.06 -2.29 6.75
CA PRO A 41 -14.94 -3.25 7.38
C PRO A 41 -15.59 -2.74 8.68
N VAL A 42 -14.92 -1.85 9.42
CA VAL A 42 -15.34 -1.41 10.74
C VAL A 42 -16.34 -0.27 10.65
N THR A 43 -17.58 -0.49 11.08
CA THR A 43 -18.68 0.50 11.03
C THR A 43 -18.32 1.82 11.71
N ALA A 44 -17.73 1.77 12.92
CA ALA A 44 -17.36 2.98 13.66
C ALA A 44 -16.31 3.83 12.89
N MET A 45 -15.40 3.19 12.15
CA MET A 45 -14.41 3.87 11.29
C MET A 45 -15.09 4.49 10.07
N ARG A 46 -16.00 3.77 9.40
CA ARG A 46 -16.79 4.34 8.29
C ARG A 46 -17.58 5.58 8.71
N GLU A 47 -18.22 5.53 9.89
CA GLU A 47 -18.95 6.66 10.43
C GLU A 47 -18.02 7.83 10.80
N ALA A 48 -16.85 7.56 11.37
CA ALA A 48 -15.85 8.58 11.65
C ALA A 48 -15.38 9.26 10.35
N ALA A 49 -15.08 8.48 9.33
CA ALA A 49 -14.69 8.99 8.02
C ALA A 49 -15.80 9.88 7.41
N LYS A 50 -17.06 9.45 7.44
CA LYS A 50 -18.20 10.25 6.96
C LYS A 50 -18.30 11.59 7.68
N ARG A 51 -18.25 11.59 9.02
CA ARG A 51 -18.27 12.84 9.81
C ARG A 51 -17.12 13.77 9.45
N ASN A 52 -15.92 13.23 9.23
CA ASN A 52 -14.75 14.05 8.85
C ASN A 52 -14.92 14.65 7.44
N LEU A 53 -15.52 13.92 6.50
CA LEU A 53 -15.84 14.46 5.17
C LEU A 53 -16.92 15.56 5.24
N GLU A 54 -17.93 15.41 6.09
CA GLU A 54 -18.95 16.42 6.33
C GLU A 54 -18.36 17.69 6.95
N LEU A 55 -17.48 17.54 7.95
CA LEU A 55 -16.74 18.68 8.54
C LEU A 55 -15.87 19.38 7.50
N ALA A 56 -15.15 18.62 6.67
CA ALA A 56 -14.36 19.20 5.59
C ALA A 56 -15.21 19.99 4.59
N SER A 57 -16.44 19.53 4.30
CA SER A 57 -17.39 20.23 3.44
C SER A 57 -17.91 21.52 4.09
N ALA A 58 -18.16 21.50 5.39
CA ALA A 58 -18.62 22.68 6.12
C ALA A 58 -17.57 23.81 6.12
N GLU A 59 -16.29 23.45 6.24
CA GLU A 59 -15.15 24.38 6.27
C GLU A 59 -14.67 24.81 4.87
N ASN A 60 -15.02 24.04 3.82
CA ASN A 60 -14.54 24.25 2.47
C ASN A 60 -15.68 24.18 1.45
N PRO A 61 -16.27 25.32 1.02
CA PRO A 61 -17.44 25.35 0.12
C PRO A 61 -17.25 24.64 -1.23
N TRP A 62 -16.02 24.45 -1.67
CA TRP A 62 -15.70 23.73 -2.90
C TRP A 62 -15.67 22.21 -2.73
N PHE A 63 -15.55 21.70 -1.49
CA PHE A 63 -15.46 20.27 -1.22
C PHE A 63 -16.86 19.65 -1.15
N ASN A 64 -17.06 18.57 -1.87
CA ASN A 64 -18.30 17.79 -1.82
C ASN A 64 -17.98 16.39 -1.24
N PRO A 65 -18.67 15.96 -0.16
CA PRO A 65 -18.52 14.62 0.41
C PRO A 65 -18.70 13.50 -0.62
N ASP A 66 -19.52 13.71 -1.65
CA ASP A 66 -19.74 12.75 -2.74
C ASP A 66 -18.51 12.52 -3.64
N PHE A 67 -17.40 13.22 -3.40
CA PHE A 67 -16.12 12.89 -4.03
C PHE A 67 -15.58 11.56 -3.51
N VAL A 68 -16.02 11.12 -2.31
CA VAL A 68 -15.64 9.85 -1.68
C VAL A 68 -16.86 8.95 -1.51
N ASP A 69 -16.81 7.78 -2.11
CA ASP A 69 -17.79 6.70 -1.95
C ASP A 69 -17.27 5.72 -0.89
N ILE A 70 -17.81 5.82 0.34
CA ILE A 70 -17.41 4.94 1.45
C ILE A 70 -18.27 3.69 1.42
N ARG A 71 -17.59 2.53 1.26
CA ARG A 71 -18.22 1.21 1.19
C ARG A 71 -17.83 0.33 2.36
N GLU A 72 -18.79 -0.49 2.80
CA GLU A 72 -18.49 -1.64 3.66
C GLU A 72 -17.85 -2.75 2.87
N GLY A 73 -16.76 -3.32 3.41
CA GLY A 73 -16.05 -4.42 2.80
C GLY A 73 -14.67 -4.61 3.42
N ASP A 74 -14.03 -5.69 3.07
CA ASP A 74 -12.66 -6.00 3.50
C ASP A 74 -11.70 -6.11 2.31
N ALA A 75 -10.41 -6.23 2.61
CA ALA A 75 -9.36 -6.34 1.60
C ALA A 75 -9.37 -7.68 0.85
N PHE A 76 -10.05 -8.70 1.37
CA PHE A 76 -10.06 -10.07 0.82
C PHE A 76 -11.21 -10.30 -0.17
N ASN A 77 -12.20 -9.40 -0.17
CA ASN A 77 -13.33 -9.40 -1.08
C ASN A 77 -13.81 -7.97 -1.29
N LEU A 78 -13.10 -7.24 -2.12
CA LEU A 78 -13.36 -5.82 -2.37
C LEU A 78 -14.70 -5.62 -3.10
N PRO A 79 -15.62 -4.78 -2.57
CA PRO A 79 -16.93 -4.48 -3.19
C PRO A 79 -16.78 -3.56 -4.42
N VAL A 80 -15.90 -3.95 -5.34
CA VAL A 80 -15.49 -3.19 -6.51
C VAL A 80 -15.37 -4.14 -7.71
N ALA A 81 -15.88 -3.73 -8.87
CA ALA A 81 -15.86 -4.55 -10.07
C ALA A 81 -14.41 -4.79 -10.57
N ASP A 82 -14.23 -5.88 -11.34
CA ASP A 82 -12.98 -6.20 -12.00
C ASP A 82 -12.54 -5.06 -12.92
N ALA A 83 -11.24 -4.79 -12.98
CA ALA A 83 -10.63 -3.85 -13.90
C ALA A 83 -11.34 -2.48 -13.97
N SER A 84 -11.76 -1.94 -12.83
CA SER A 84 -12.58 -0.73 -12.75
C SER A 84 -11.86 0.50 -12.18
N VAL A 85 -10.73 0.31 -11.46
CA VAL A 85 -9.99 1.39 -10.84
C VAL A 85 -8.60 1.57 -11.44
N ASP A 86 -8.11 2.79 -11.43
CA ASP A 86 -6.79 3.13 -11.98
C ASP A 86 -5.69 2.96 -10.93
N VAL A 87 -6.03 3.24 -9.67
CA VAL A 87 -5.12 3.17 -8.52
C VAL A 87 -5.79 2.44 -7.37
N VAL A 88 -5.11 1.46 -6.80
CA VAL A 88 -5.41 0.96 -5.45
C VAL A 88 -4.36 1.53 -4.52
N ALA A 89 -4.76 2.07 -3.39
CA ALA A 89 -3.87 2.65 -2.41
C ALA A 89 -4.14 2.08 -1.01
N GLN A 90 -3.11 1.88 -0.23
CA GLN A 90 -3.18 1.54 1.18
C GLN A 90 -1.98 2.09 1.95
N ASN A 91 -2.12 2.25 3.25
CA ASN A 91 -1.07 2.70 4.13
C ASN A 91 -1.08 1.86 5.41
N CYS A 92 0.03 1.15 5.67
CA CYS A 92 0.25 0.35 6.88
C CYS A 92 -0.83 -0.73 7.14
N LEU A 93 -1.49 -1.21 6.09
CA LEU A 93 -2.56 -2.22 6.19
C LEU A 93 -2.03 -3.63 6.02
N PHE A 94 -1.16 -3.87 5.04
CA PHE A 94 -0.78 -5.23 4.64
C PHE A 94 0.04 -5.94 5.71
N ASN A 95 0.69 -5.21 6.59
CA ASN A 95 1.45 -5.75 7.72
C ASN A 95 0.60 -6.34 8.85
N ILE A 96 -0.71 -6.09 8.87
CA ILE A 96 -1.59 -6.72 9.85
C ILE A 96 -2.06 -8.10 9.40
N PHE A 97 -1.92 -8.43 8.12
CA PHE A 97 -2.35 -9.72 7.57
C PHE A 97 -1.32 -10.82 7.82
N LYS A 98 -1.80 -12.04 7.97
CA LYS A 98 -0.97 -13.23 7.86
C LYS A 98 -0.58 -13.44 6.40
N PRO A 99 0.51 -14.16 6.09
CA PRO A 99 0.96 -14.34 4.70
C PRO A 99 -0.11 -14.82 3.73
N THR A 100 -0.95 -15.76 4.14
CA THR A 100 -2.07 -16.29 3.33
C THR A 100 -3.13 -15.23 3.03
N ASP A 101 -3.44 -14.39 4.01
CA ASP A 101 -4.42 -13.33 3.92
C ASP A 101 -3.88 -12.17 3.07
N LEU A 102 -2.59 -11.89 3.19
CA LEU A 102 -1.89 -10.93 2.33
C LEU A 102 -1.98 -11.33 0.86
N ASP A 103 -1.77 -12.61 0.53
CA ASP A 103 -1.90 -13.10 -0.84
C ASP A 103 -3.32 -12.91 -1.40
N LEU A 104 -4.35 -13.09 -0.56
CA LEU A 104 -5.74 -12.83 -0.95
C LEU A 104 -5.97 -11.33 -1.20
N ALA A 105 -5.52 -10.48 -0.30
CA ALA A 105 -5.66 -9.03 -0.43
C ALA A 105 -4.94 -8.48 -1.69
N LEU A 106 -3.75 -8.99 -1.98
CA LEU A 106 -2.99 -8.60 -3.17
C LEU A 106 -3.67 -9.07 -4.47
N LYS A 107 -4.25 -10.28 -4.49
CA LYS A 107 -5.04 -10.78 -5.63
C LYS A 107 -6.29 -9.93 -5.87
N GLU A 108 -6.98 -9.53 -4.82
CA GLU A 108 -8.15 -8.64 -4.92
C GLU A 108 -7.74 -7.25 -5.44
N ALA A 109 -6.64 -6.68 -4.90
CA ALA A 109 -6.09 -5.44 -5.43
C ALA A 109 -5.74 -5.55 -6.93
N PHE A 110 -5.13 -6.67 -7.33
CA PHE A 110 -4.83 -6.93 -8.74
C PHE A 110 -6.08 -7.10 -9.59
N ARG A 111 -7.12 -7.80 -9.09
CA ARG A 111 -8.39 -8.01 -9.80
C ARG A 111 -9.05 -6.70 -10.18
N VAL A 112 -9.22 -5.80 -9.20
CA VAL A 112 -9.97 -4.54 -9.38
C VAL A 112 -9.22 -3.49 -10.20
N LEU A 113 -7.89 -3.58 -10.28
CA LEU A 113 -7.08 -2.69 -11.10
C LEU A 113 -7.34 -2.91 -12.60
N LYS A 114 -7.47 -1.81 -13.34
CA LYS A 114 -7.41 -1.82 -14.81
C LYS A 114 -6.06 -2.32 -15.31
N PRO A 115 -5.94 -2.83 -16.54
CA PRO A 115 -4.64 -2.98 -17.19
C PRO A 115 -3.86 -1.66 -17.14
N GLN A 116 -2.56 -1.72 -16.85
CA GLN A 116 -1.69 -0.57 -16.59
C GLN A 116 -2.02 0.21 -15.30
N GLY A 117 -3.01 -0.21 -14.51
CA GLY A 117 -3.29 0.33 -13.19
C GLY A 117 -2.19 -0.02 -12.19
N ARG A 118 -2.19 0.64 -11.04
CA ARG A 118 -1.13 0.48 -10.06
C ARG A 118 -1.64 0.39 -8.63
N LEU A 119 -0.94 -0.42 -7.84
CA LEU A 119 -1.08 -0.52 -6.40
C LEU A 119 0.01 0.33 -5.74
N VAL A 120 -0.39 1.31 -4.93
CA VAL A 120 0.50 2.24 -4.23
C VAL A 120 0.46 1.95 -2.74
N MET A 121 1.60 1.72 -2.15
CA MET A 121 1.71 1.19 -0.78
C MET A 121 2.77 1.92 0.02
N SER A 122 2.51 2.02 1.32
CA SER A 122 3.51 2.41 2.31
C SER A 122 3.39 1.48 3.51
N ASP A 123 4.36 0.58 3.68
CA ASP A 123 4.36 -0.44 4.73
C ASP A 123 5.69 -0.53 5.45
N PRO A 124 5.70 -0.89 6.74
CA PRO A 124 6.90 -1.33 7.40
C PRO A 124 7.43 -2.65 6.82
N ILE A 125 8.73 -2.70 6.57
CA ILE A 125 9.48 -3.92 6.28
C ILE A 125 10.55 -4.14 7.33
N ALA A 126 10.99 -5.38 7.51
CA ALA A 126 12.02 -5.75 8.45
C ALA A 126 13.37 -5.98 7.74
N THR A 127 14.48 -5.55 8.35
CA THR A 127 15.83 -5.78 7.80
C THR A 127 16.26 -7.24 7.89
N ARG A 128 15.58 -8.05 8.71
CA ARG A 128 15.70 -9.50 8.83
C ARG A 128 14.36 -10.09 9.29
N PRO A 129 14.12 -11.41 9.15
CA PRO A 129 12.85 -12.01 9.54
C PRO A 129 12.47 -11.71 10.99
N ILE A 130 11.21 -11.38 11.21
CA ILE A 130 10.65 -11.22 12.55
C ILE A 130 10.63 -12.59 13.25
N PRO A 131 11.15 -12.74 14.46
CA PRO A 131 11.08 -14.00 15.19
C PRO A 131 9.65 -14.45 15.48
N LEU A 132 9.43 -15.76 15.50
CA LEU A 132 8.10 -16.38 15.62
C LEU A 132 7.32 -15.89 16.85
N HIS A 133 7.98 -15.78 18.00
CA HIS A 133 7.34 -15.32 19.24
C HIS A 133 6.77 -13.89 19.13
N LEU A 134 7.34 -13.04 18.28
CA LEU A 134 6.78 -11.71 17.99
C LEU A 134 5.69 -11.79 16.93
N GLN A 135 5.84 -12.68 15.92
CA GLN A 135 4.81 -12.86 14.89
C GLN A 135 3.47 -13.33 15.46
N GLU A 136 3.49 -14.07 16.58
CA GLU A 136 2.30 -14.57 17.26
C GLU A 136 1.65 -13.53 18.21
N ASP A 137 2.31 -12.40 18.44
CA ASP A 137 1.77 -11.31 19.26
C ASP A 137 0.80 -10.44 18.43
N GLU A 138 -0.50 -10.65 18.64
CA GLU A 138 -1.56 -9.92 17.95
C GLU A 138 -1.55 -8.40 18.24
N ARG A 139 -1.04 -7.97 19.39
CA ARG A 139 -0.92 -6.53 19.71
C ARG A 139 0.15 -5.89 18.84
N LEU A 140 1.30 -6.55 18.70
CA LEU A 140 2.38 -6.08 17.82
C LEU A 140 1.94 -6.12 16.36
N ARG A 141 1.13 -7.10 15.98
CA ARG A 141 0.55 -7.18 14.64
C ARG A 141 -0.38 -6.00 14.37
N ALA A 142 -1.30 -5.71 15.28
CA ALA A 142 -2.19 -4.56 15.18
C ALA A 142 -1.43 -3.20 15.14
N MET A 143 -0.21 -3.17 15.67
CA MET A 143 0.69 -2.01 15.59
C MET A 143 1.55 -1.98 14.32
N CYS A 144 1.31 -2.86 13.34
CA CYS A 144 2.08 -3.03 12.10
C CYS A 144 3.57 -3.37 12.34
N LEU A 145 3.90 -4.05 13.43
CA LEU A 145 5.28 -4.38 13.77
C LEU A 145 5.63 -5.84 13.47
N SER A 146 4.84 -6.78 14.00
CA SER A 146 5.18 -8.20 13.93
C SER A 146 4.84 -8.86 12.60
N GLY A 147 4.03 -8.23 11.76
CA GLY A 147 3.74 -8.68 10.40
C GLY A 147 4.69 -8.12 9.34
N ALA A 148 5.69 -7.34 9.72
CA ALA A 148 6.65 -6.78 8.78
C ALA A 148 7.46 -7.90 8.09
N LEU A 149 7.34 -8.00 6.78
CA LEU A 149 8.09 -8.93 5.95
C LEU A 149 9.49 -8.38 5.66
N THR A 150 10.43 -9.25 5.33
CA THR A 150 11.68 -8.78 4.73
C THR A 150 11.41 -8.20 3.34
N TYR A 151 12.32 -7.35 2.85
CA TYR A 151 12.22 -6.78 1.51
C TYR A 151 11.97 -7.84 0.42
N ASN A 152 12.72 -8.93 0.45
CA ASN A 152 12.61 -9.97 -0.58
C ASN A 152 11.28 -10.73 -0.51
N GLU A 153 10.78 -11.00 0.70
CA GLU A 153 9.46 -11.61 0.90
C GLU A 153 8.35 -10.68 0.40
N TYR A 154 8.42 -9.40 0.74
CA TYR A 154 7.45 -8.41 0.30
C TYR A 154 7.35 -8.33 -1.23
N ILE A 155 8.49 -8.23 -1.92
CA ILE A 155 8.54 -8.24 -3.39
C ILE A 155 7.99 -9.55 -3.97
N LYS A 156 8.34 -10.70 -3.35
CA LYS A 156 7.86 -12.01 -3.80
C LYS A 156 6.32 -12.11 -3.76
N HIS A 157 5.67 -11.60 -2.71
CA HIS A 157 4.21 -11.58 -2.63
C HIS A 157 3.60 -10.73 -3.76
N LEU A 158 4.16 -9.57 -4.08
CA LEU A 158 3.71 -8.71 -5.18
C LEU A 158 3.81 -9.42 -6.54
N VAL A 159 4.96 -10.02 -6.82
CA VAL A 159 5.18 -10.74 -8.09
C VAL A 159 4.25 -11.97 -8.19
N ASN A 160 4.07 -12.72 -7.10
CA ASN A 160 3.16 -13.86 -7.06
C ASN A 160 1.68 -13.45 -7.27
N ALA A 161 1.30 -12.24 -6.89
CA ALA A 161 -0.02 -11.70 -7.16
C ALA A 161 -0.24 -11.27 -8.62
N GLY A 162 0.83 -11.22 -9.44
CA GLY A 162 0.77 -10.94 -10.87
C GLY A 162 1.33 -9.58 -11.29
N PHE A 163 1.87 -8.78 -10.36
CA PHE A 163 2.48 -7.49 -10.70
C PHE A 163 3.80 -7.68 -11.44
N GLY A 164 3.86 -7.25 -12.71
CA GLY A 164 5.03 -7.44 -13.57
C GLY A 164 6.11 -6.37 -13.42
N GLN A 165 5.80 -5.27 -12.73
CA GLN A 165 6.75 -4.21 -12.43
C GLN A 165 6.53 -3.69 -11.01
N VAL A 166 7.62 -3.48 -10.26
CA VAL A 166 7.59 -2.88 -8.91
C VAL A 166 8.64 -1.78 -8.85
N GLU A 167 8.25 -0.61 -8.37
CA GLU A 167 9.13 0.53 -8.16
C GLU A 167 9.23 0.85 -6.67
N ILE A 168 10.44 0.95 -6.17
CA ILE A 168 10.72 1.41 -4.81
C ILE A 168 10.93 2.92 -4.87
N ARG A 169 10.01 3.66 -4.25
CA ARG A 169 10.01 5.14 -4.23
C ARG A 169 10.85 5.69 -3.10
N ALA A 170 10.75 5.06 -1.91
CA ALA A 170 11.54 5.43 -0.76
C ALA A 170 11.70 4.26 0.20
N ARG A 171 12.81 4.27 0.93
CA ARG A 171 13.10 3.38 2.03
C ARG A 171 13.77 4.18 3.14
N ARG A 172 13.16 4.19 4.34
CA ARG A 172 13.59 5.06 5.44
C ARG A 172 13.53 4.28 6.76
N PRO A 173 14.45 4.52 7.70
CA PRO A 173 14.29 4.00 9.06
C PRO A 173 12.91 4.38 9.61
N TYR A 174 12.22 3.38 10.19
CA TYR A 174 10.88 3.57 10.76
C TYR A 174 10.90 3.37 12.27
N ARG A 175 11.34 2.19 12.73
CA ARG A 175 11.37 1.86 14.14
C ARG A 175 12.46 0.85 14.46
N LEU A 176 13.17 1.08 15.56
CA LEU A 176 14.11 0.11 16.13
C LEU A 176 13.37 -0.69 17.21
N LEU A 177 13.30 -1.99 17.04
CA LEU A 177 12.85 -2.90 18.09
C LEU A 177 14.06 -3.23 18.96
N ASP A 178 14.01 -2.77 20.20
CA ASP A 178 15.08 -2.97 21.18
C ASP A 178 15.19 -4.45 21.58
N SER A 179 16.41 -4.98 21.61
CA SER A 179 16.64 -6.40 21.88
C SER A 179 16.15 -6.84 23.26
N GLN A 180 16.33 -6.02 24.27
CA GLN A 180 15.93 -6.35 25.64
C GLN A 180 14.41 -6.32 25.79
N SER A 181 13.76 -5.28 25.27
CA SER A 181 12.29 -5.09 25.38
C SER A 181 11.50 -6.15 24.61
N TYR A 182 12.05 -6.66 23.51
CA TYR A 182 11.37 -7.60 22.61
C TYR A 182 11.95 -9.02 22.63
N GLY A 183 12.87 -9.33 23.56
CA GLY A 183 13.48 -10.66 23.69
C GLY A 183 14.27 -11.09 22.45
N LEU A 184 14.96 -10.14 21.81
CA LEU A 184 15.74 -10.38 20.60
C LEU A 184 17.22 -10.59 20.94
N SER A 185 17.94 -11.36 20.11
CA SER A 185 19.40 -11.52 20.24
C SER A 185 20.16 -10.22 19.93
N GLU A 186 19.62 -9.38 19.09
CA GLU A 186 20.13 -8.06 18.70
C GLU A 186 18.97 -7.15 18.29
N HIS A 187 19.18 -5.83 18.25
CA HIS A 187 18.16 -4.88 17.81
C HIS A 187 17.71 -5.19 16.39
N LEU A 188 16.41 -5.01 16.10
CA LEU A 188 15.82 -5.21 14.80
C LEU A 188 15.28 -3.90 14.26
N LEU A 189 15.85 -3.43 13.15
CA LEU A 189 15.37 -2.24 12.48
C LEU A 189 14.19 -2.59 11.57
N LEU A 190 13.10 -1.85 11.73
CA LEU A 190 12.02 -1.76 10.75
C LEU A 190 12.23 -0.50 9.91
N GLU A 191 11.95 -0.61 8.62
CA GLU A 191 12.02 0.50 7.67
C GLU A 191 10.65 0.72 7.04
N SER A 192 10.28 1.96 6.78
CA SER A 192 9.12 2.28 5.94
C SER A 192 9.52 2.14 4.48
N LEU A 193 8.77 1.33 3.74
CA LEU A 193 8.93 1.11 2.31
C LEU A 193 7.76 1.75 1.56
N ASP A 194 8.03 2.79 0.77
CA ASP A 194 7.09 3.34 -0.18
C ASP A 194 7.31 2.66 -1.54
N SER A 195 6.30 2.00 -2.06
CA SER A 195 6.40 1.23 -3.30
C SER A 195 5.17 1.36 -4.18
N VAL A 196 5.37 1.14 -5.48
CA VAL A 196 4.31 1.12 -6.49
C VAL A 196 4.48 -0.17 -7.30
N ALA A 197 3.40 -0.95 -7.40
CA ALA A 197 3.35 -2.16 -8.20
C ALA A 197 2.36 -2.00 -9.36
N PHE A 198 2.78 -2.30 -10.58
CA PHE A 198 1.98 -2.08 -11.80
C PHE A 198 1.38 -3.37 -12.30
N LYS A 199 0.09 -3.31 -12.66
CA LYS A 199 -0.62 -4.40 -13.35
C LYS A 199 -0.22 -4.45 -14.82
N VAL A 200 0.99 -4.92 -15.07
CA VAL A 200 1.55 -5.20 -16.40
C VAL A 200 1.95 -6.67 -16.49
N GLY A 201 2.04 -7.20 -17.70
CA GLY A 201 2.47 -8.59 -17.89
C GLY A 201 3.88 -8.82 -17.32
N ILE A 202 4.09 -10.00 -16.72
CA ILE A 202 5.43 -10.40 -16.27
C ILE A 202 6.23 -10.84 -17.51
N PRO A 203 7.38 -10.19 -17.80
CA PRO A 203 8.26 -10.60 -18.90
C PRO A 203 8.79 -12.04 -18.69
N PRO A 204 9.22 -12.72 -19.77
CA PRO A 204 9.76 -14.10 -19.70
C PRO A 204 10.97 -14.26 -18.77
N ASP A 205 11.75 -13.21 -18.59
CA ASP A 205 12.93 -13.12 -17.72
C ASP A 205 12.61 -12.69 -16.28
N GLY A 206 11.31 -12.50 -15.96
CA GLY A 206 10.82 -12.16 -14.63
C GLY A 206 10.28 -10.73 -14.51
N ALA A 207 9.75 -10.40 -13.34
CA ALA A 207 9.22 -9.08 -13.06
C ALA A 207 10.33 -8.01 -12.98
N CYS A 208 10.06 -6.81 -13.48
CA CYS A 208 10.97 -5.68 -13.41
C CYS A 208 10.90 -5.02 -12.02
N ILE A 209 12.00 -5.01 -11.27
CA ILE A 209 12.10 -4.38 -9.95
C ILE A 209 13.02 -3.18 -10.04
N PHE A 210 12.43 -1.99 -10.04
CA PHE A 210 13.18 -0.73 -10.01
C PHE A 210 13.43 -0.28 -8.56
N THR A 211 14.69 -0.32 -8.14
CA THR A 211 15.10 -0.04 -6.75
C THR A 211 15.51 1.41 -6.51
N GLY A 212 15.52 2.24 -7.55
CA GLY A 212 16.06 3.60 -7.49
C GLY A 212 17.59 3.66 -7.43
N LYS A 213 18.28 2.52 -7.49
CA LYS A 213 19.75 2.46 -7.51
C LYS A 213 20.27 2.71 -8.91
N THR A 214 21.36 3.47 -9.01
CA THR A 214 22.11 3.68 -10.26
C THR A 214 23.37 2.85 -10.23
N ALA A 215 23.65 2.12 -11.31
CA ALA A 215 24.92 1.47 -11.53
C ALA A 215 25.76 2.32 -12.50
N ILE A 216 27.01 2.53 -12.16
CA ILE A 216 27.98 3.20 -13.05
C ILE A 216 28.89 2.12 -13.61
N TYR A 217 28.87 1.96 -14.94
CA TYR A 217 29.81 1.07 -15.61
C TYR A 217 31.21 1.68 -15.56
N SER A 218 32.16 0.96 -14.98
CA SER A 218 33.57 1.37 -14.85
C SER A 218 34.52 0.46 -15.65
N GLY A 219 34.00 -0.28 -16.61
CA GLY A 219 34.81 -1.13 -17.52
C GLY A 219 35.62 -0.30 -18.51
N ASP A 220 36.53 -0.97 -19.19
CA ASP A 220 37.46 -0.45 -20.20
C ASP A 220 36.87 -0.40 -21.62
N LYS A 221 35.63 -0.88 -21.81
CA LYS A 221 34.93 -0.87 -23.11
C LYS A 221 33.64 -0.04 -23.00
N SER A 222 33.36 0.68 -24.07
CA SER A 222 32.05 1.33 -24.22
C SER A 222 30.94 0.28 -24.33
N ILE A 223 29.81 0.54 -23.70
CA ILE A 223 28.60 -0.29 -23.86
C ILE A 223 27.91 -0.08 -25.21
N PHE A 224 28.42 0.88 -26.02
CA PHE A 224 27.89 1.25 -27.34
C PHE A 224 28.86 0.88 -28.48
N ASP A 225 29.95 0.16 -28.20
CA ASP A 225 30.89 -0.37 -29.21
C ASP A 225 30.41 -1.69 -29.83
#